data_25aca83ec5e7eb6806caad1622a96ee9
#
_entry.id   25aca83ec5e7eb6806caad1622a96ee9
#
_cell.length_a   1.000
_cell.length_b   1.000
_cell.length_c   1.000
_cell.angle_alpha   90.00
_cell.angle_beta   90.00
_cell.angle_gamma   90.00
#
_symmetry.space_group_name_H-M   'P 1'
#
loop_
_entity.id
_entity.type
_entity.pdbx_description
1 polymer ?
#
loop_
_entity_poly.entity_id
_entity_poly.type
_entity_poly.pdbx_seq_one_letter_code
_entity_poly.pdbx_strand_id
1 'polypeptide(L)'
;MRELVEKKTTPLNRNEQEIASYRDVLNIIHENFDVIPISKNYILQMHKMLYSHMNNPMAGQTKNVQNYISATYPDGHTEVLFTPLSPLETPNALEKICDEYNVIIDSMEVDPLIAIPIFIHDFLCIHPFNDGNGRMSRLLTTLLLYRSGFYVGKYISLDAIIAKNKPEYYTSLNISGKG
;
A
#
# COMPACT_ATOMS: atom_id res chain seq x y z
N MET A 1 10.84 -2.95 -20.14
CA MET A 1 10.65 -2.84 -18.69
C MET A 1 11.87 -2.29 -17.96
N ARG A 2 13.09 -2.82 -18.16
CA ARG A 2 14.34 -2.29 -17.55
C ARG A 2 14.59 -0.80 -17.91
N GLU A 3 14.33 -0.39 -19.15
CA GLU A 3 14.54 1.01 -19.58
C GLU A 3 13.61 2.02 -18.94
N LEU A 4 12.38 1.64 -18.56
CA LEU A 4 11.44 2.51 -17.82
C LEU A 4 11.86 2.71 -16.36
N VAL A 5 12.61 1.77 -15.80
CA VAL A 5 13.12 1.85 -14.42
C VAL A 5 14.42 2.67 -14.37
N GLU A 6 15.28 2.52 -15.38
CA GLU A 6 16.62 3.14 -15.43
C GLU A 6 16.65 4.47 -16.19
N LYS A 7 15.74 4.69 -17.15
CA LYS A 7 15.64 5.92 -17.95
C LYS A 7 14.27 6.56 -17.73
N LYS A 8 14.22 7.86 -17.50
CA LYS A 8 12.99 8.67 -17.49
C LYS A 8 12.43 8.79 -18.93
N THR A 9 11.96 7.70 -19.51
CA THR A 9 11.25 7.72 -20.79
C THR A 9 9.77 8.04 -20.54
N THR A 10 9.14 8.76 -21.46
CA THR A 10 7.70 9.04 -21.38
C THR A 10 6.92 7.73 -21.52
N PRO A 11 6.06 7.36 -20.55
CA PRO A 11 5.31 6.14 -20.61
C PRO A 11 4.26 6.18 -21.74
N LEU A 12 4.21 5.12 -22.55
CA LEU A 12 3.38 5.04 -23.75
C LEU A 12 2.04 4.35 -23.53
N ASN A 13 1.96 3.47 -22.53
CA ASN A 13 0.73 2.70 -22.24
C ASN A 13 0.42 2.69 -20.73
N ARG A 14 -0.76 2.20 -20.37
CA ARG A 14 -1.24 2.18 -18.98
C ARG A 14 -0.29 1.46 -18.03
N ASN A 15 0.23 0.30 -18.41
CA ASN A 15 1.15 -0.47 -17.55
C ASN A 15 2.45 0.28 -17.30
N GLU A 16 2.97 0.96 -18.31
CA GLU A 16 4.17 1.79 -18.19
C GLU A 16 3.92 3.03 -17.32
N GLN A 17 2.72 3.62 -17.40
CA GLN A 17 2.30 4.74 -16.55
C GLN A 17 2.21 4.31 -15.07
N GLU A 18 1.66 3.12 -14.80
CA GLU A 18 1.60 2.55 -13.44
C GLU A 18 3.00 2.31 -12.86
N ILE A 19 3.91 1.73 -13.67
CA ILE A 19 5.30 1.49 -13.27
C ILE A 19 6.04 2.81 -13.01
N ALA A 20 5.89 3.79 -13.90
CA ALA A 20 6.54 5.09 -13.77
C ALA A 20 6.05 5.83 -12.52
N SER A 21 4.74 5.90 -12.29
CA SER A 21 4.17 6.54 -11.10
C SER A 21 4.63 5.85 -9.80
N TYR A 22 4.62 4.51 -9.78
CA TYR A 22 5.09 3.74 -8.62
C TYR A 22 6.56 4.01 -8.31
N ARG A 23 7.42 3.99 -9.33
CA ARG A 23 8.84 4.33 -9.21
C ARG A 23 9.04 5.75 -8.67
N ASP A 24 8.27 6.72 -9.16
CA ASP A 24 8.43 8.12 -8.75
C ASP A 24 8.09 8.29 -7.26
N VAL A 25 7.02 7.65 -6.77
CA VAL A 25 6.67 7.63 -5.34
C VAL A 25 7.74 6.91 -4.52
N LEU A 26 8.25 5.77 -5.01
CA LEU A 26 9.30 5.02 -4.35
C LEU A 26 10.59 5.85 -4.21
N ASN A 27 10.96 6.62 -5.24
CA ASN A 27 12.11 7.53 -5.18
C ASN A 27 11.91 8.63 -4.12
N ILE A 28 10.71 9.21 -4.01
CA ILE A 28 10.40 10.18 -2.96
C ILE A 28 10.59 9.56 -1.58
N ILE A 29 10.15 8.32 -1.38
CA ILE A 29 10.37 7.59 -0.13
C ILE A 29 11.86 7.40 0.12
N HIS A 30 12.63 6.95 -0.87
CA HIS A 30 14.08 6.71 -0.72
C HIS A 30 14.85 7.97 -0.32
N GLU A 31 14.42 9.14 -0.80
CA GLU A 31 15.11 10.40 -0.59
C GLU A 31 14.64 11.14 0.67
N ASN A 32 13.39 10.91 1.14
CA ASN A 32 12.75 11.75 2.15
C ASN A 32 12.03 10.99 3.27
N PHE A 33 12.31 9.69 3.46
CA PHE A 33 11.58 8.85 4.42
C PHE A 33 11.55 9.41 5.86
N ASP A 34 12.59 10.10 6.27
CA ASP A 34 12.77 10.64 7.62
C ASP A 34 11.82 11.81 7.94
N VAL A 35 11.42 12.58 6.92
CA VAL A 35 10.52 13.73 7.05
C VAL A 35 9.09 13.44 6.61
N ILE A 36 8.82 12.28 6.02
CA ILE A 36 7.47 11.88 5.59
C ILE A 36 6.62 11.50 6.82
N PRO A 37 5.52 12.23 7.14
CA PRO A 37 4.67 11.89 8.27
C PRO A 37 3.79 10.67 7.97
N ILE A 38 3.54 9.84 8.97
CA ILE A 38 2.53 8.78 8.88
C ILE A 38 1.18 9.38 9.28
N SER A 39 0.42 9.81 8.29
CA SER A 39 -0.86 10.47 8.46
C SER A 39 -1.80 10.16 7.30
N LYS A 40 -3.12 10.21 7.55
CA LYS A 40 -4.14 10.07 6.51
C LYS A 40 -3.87 10.99 5.33
N ASN A 41 -3.61 12.25 5.58
CA ASN A 41 -3.40 13.25 4.52
C ASN A 41 -2.21 12.91 3.63
N TYR A 42 -1.12 12.44 4.22
CA TYR A 42 0.06 12.06 3.43
C TYR A 42 -0.19 10.77 2.64
N ILE A 43 -0.89 9.79 3.22
CA ILE A 43 -1.31 8.57 2.50
C ILE A 43 -2.18 8.93 1.29
N LEU A 44 -3.14 9.86 1.43
CA LEU A 44 -3.94 10.36 0.31
C LEU A 44 -3.07 11.06 -0.74
N GLN A 45 -2.09 11.87 -0.32
CA GLN A 45 -1.14 12.52 -1.22
C GLN A 45 -0.26 11.50 -1.97
N MET A 46 0.26 10.49 -1.29
CA MET A 46 1.01 9.39 -1.94
C MET A 46 0.14 8.66 -2.96
N HIS A 47 -1.11 8.36 -2.61
CA HIS A 47 -2.06 7.76 -3.54
C HIS A 47 -2.31 8.66 -4.76
N LYS A 48 -2.41 9.97 -4.58
CA LYS A 48 -2.53 10.92 -5.71
C LYS A 48 -1.30 10.86 -6.62
N MET A 49 -0.10 10.83 -6.04
CA MET A 49 1.16 10.72 -6.79
C MET A 49 1.27 9.38 -7.54
N LEU A 50 0.72 8.28 -6.99
CA LEU A 50 0.68 6.97 -7.65
C LEU A 50 -0.11 6.97 -8.97
N TYR A 51 -0.90 8.00 -9.21
CA TYR A 51 -1.66 8.22 -10.46
C TYR A 51 -1.21 9.44 -11.26
N SER A 52 0.00 9.99 -10.96
CA SER A 52 0.51 11.22 -11.59
C SER A 52 0.64 11.15 -13.11
N HIS A 53 0.88 9.96 -13.66
CA HIS A 53 0.97 9.72 -15.11
C HIS A 53 -0.35 9.21 -15.72
N MET A 54 -1.43 9.14 -14.93
CA MET A 54 -2.72 8.59 -15.34
C MET A 54 -3.85 9.57 -15.01
N ASN A 55 -4.91 9.55 -15.83
CA ASN A 55 -6.11 10.30 -15.50
C ASN A 55 -7.04 9.45 -14.62
N ASN A 56 -6.95 9.64 -13.30
CA ASN A 56 -7.82 8.99 -12.33
C ASN A 56 -8.49 10.06 -11.43
N PRO A 57 -9.80 10.31 -11.58
CA PRO A 57 -10.51 11.33 -10.82
C PRO A 57 -10.59 11.02 -9.31
N MET A 58 -10.40 9.75 -8.92
CA MET A 58 -10.38 9.32 -7.52
C MET A 58 -8.99 9.31 -6.90
N ALA A 59 -7.95 9.74 -7.64
CA ALA A 59 -6.59 9.80 -7.11
C ALA A 59 -6.51 10.74 -5.89
N GLY A 60 -6.01 10.21 -4.78
CA GLY A 60 -5.90 10.96 -3.52
C GLY A 60 -7.20 11.10 -2.73
N GLN A 61 -8.24 10.33 -3.06
CA GLN A 61 -9.49 10.30 -2.32
C GLN A 61 -9.76 8.88 -1.79
N THR A 62 -10.41 8.79 -0.65
CA THR A 62 -10.90 7.52 -0.14
C THR A 62 -12.01 7.00 -1.05
N LYS A 63 -12.24 5.68 -1.02
CA LYS A 63 -13.25 5.02 -1.82
C LYS A 63 -14.64 5.62 -1.61
N ASN A 64 -15.42 5.67 -2.66
CA ASN A 64 -16.79 6.15 -2.67
C ASN A 64 -17.82 5.03 -2.96
N VAL A 65 -17.33 3.83 -3.29
CA VAL A 65 -18.15 2.62 -3.49
C VAL A 65 -17.59 1.48 -2.65
N GLN A 66 -18.48 0.55 -2.25
CA GLN A 66 -18.06 -0.66 -1.55
C GLN A 66 -17.22 -1.52 -2.48
N ASN A 67 -16.03 -1.88 -2.04
CA ASN A 67 -15.18 -2.84 -2.73
C ASN A 67 -15.22 -4.19 -2.03
N TYR A 68 -14.88 -5.24 -2.77
CA TYR A 68 -14.84 -6.62 -2.30
C TYR A 68 -13.54 -7.25 -2.74
N ILE A 69 -12.95 -8.04 -1.86
CA ILE A 69 -11.79 -8.87 -2.20
C ILE A 69 -12.33 -10.25 -2.56
N SER A 70 -12.17 -10.63 -3.81
CA SER A 70 -12.75 -11.86 -4.35
C SER A 70 -11.68 -12.74 -5.00
N ALA A 71 -11.89 -14.05 -4.94
CA ALA A 71 -11.16 -15.02 -5.74
C ALA A 71 -12.03 -15.45 -6.93
N THR A 72 -11.41 -15.54 -8.10
CA THR A 72 -12.03 -16.16 -9.28
C THR A 72 -11.34 -17.49 -9.54
N TYR A 73 -12.11 -18.56 -9.57
CA TYR A 73 -11.64 -19.92 -9.77
C TYR A 73 -11.59 -20.28 -11.27
N PRO A 74 -10.84 -21.35 -11.66
CA PRO A 74 -10.71 -21.75 -13.05
C PRO A 74 -12.03 -22.11 -13.76
N ASP A 75 -13.07 -22.45 -13.00
CA ASP A 75 -14.44 -22.75 -13.49
C ASP A 75 -15.27 -21.48 -13.74
N GLY A 76 -14.71 -20.30 -13.50
CA GLY A 76 -15.39 -19.01 -13.65
C GLY A 76 -16.21 -18.59 -12.42
N HIS A 77 -16.30 -19.41 -11.38
CA HIS A 77 -16.94 -19.04 -10.11
C HIS A 77 -16.14 -17.97 -9.38
N THR A 78 -16.83 -16.97 -8.84
CA THR A 78 -16.22 -15.88 -8.05
C THR A 78 -16.78 -15.92 -6.64
N GLU A 79 -15.90 -16.03 -5.65
CA GLU A 79 -16.24 -16.00 -4.22
C GLU A 79 -15.70 -14.73 -3.57
N VAL A 80 -16.54 -14.06 -2.77
CA VAL A 80 -16.09 -12.92 -1.94
C VAL A 80 -15.35 -13.48 -0.73
N LEU A 81 -14.05 -13.25 -0.66
CA LEU A 81 -13.20 -13.71 0.44
C LEU A 81 -13.27 -12.78 1.64
N PHE A 82 -13.38 -11.47 1.39
CA PHE A 82 -13.39 -10.46 2.43
C PHE A 82 -14.13 -9.20 1.97
N THR A 83 -14.90 -8.60 2.89
CA THR A 83 -15.58 -7.32 2.67
C THR A 83 -14.93 -6.26 3.55
N PRO A 84 -14.15 -5.33 2.97
CA PRO A 84 -13.54 -4.22 3.70
C PRO A 84 -14.55 -3.28 4.35
N LEU A 85 -14.09 -2.35 5.19
CA LEU A 85 -14.93 -1.32 5.79
C LEU A 85 -15.74 -0.55 4.75
N SER A 86 -16.90 -0.03 5.17
CA SER A 86 -17.73 0.80 4.29
C SER A 86 -17.03 2.10 3.88
N PRO A 87 -17.41 2.71 2.75
CA PRO A 87 -16.86 4.01 2.34
C PRO A 87 -17.02 5.11 3.39
N LEU A 88 -18.12 5.09 4.14
CA LEU A 88 -18.42 6.09 5.17
C LEU A 88 -17.45 6.00 6.37
N GLU A 89 -17.09 4.80 6.77
CA GLU A 89 -16.20 4.54 7.90
C GLU A 89 -14.72 4.73 7.55
N THR A 90 -14.38 4.56 6.28
CA THR A 90 -13.01 4.51 5.75
C THR A 90 -12.15 5.72 6.16
N PRO A 91 -12.59 7.01 6.04
CA PRO A 91 -11.75 8.15 6.36
C PRO A 91 -11.33 8.21 7.84
N ASN A 92 -12.25 7.88 8.74
CA ASN A 92 -11.98 7.90 10.19
C ASN A 92 -11.11 6.72 10.61
N ALA A 93 -11.35 5.53 10.04
CA ALA A 93 -10.54 4.35 10.30
C ALA A 93 -9.10 4.54 9.82
N LEU A 94 -8.89 5.13 8.63
CA LEU A 94 -7.55 5.42 8.11
C LEU A 94 -6.80 6.43 9.00
N GLU A 95 -7.48 7.45 9.52
CA GLU A 95 -6.90 8.41 10.48
C GLU A 95 -6.50 7.71 11.77
N LYS A 96 -7.42 6.93 12.33
CA LYS A 96 -7.22 6.19 13.58
C LYS A 96 -6.00 5.27 13.55
N ILE A 97 -5.83 4.45 12.51
CA ILE A 97 -4.67 3.54 12.43
C ILE A 97 -3.34 4.31 12.31
N CYS A 98 -3.33 5.49 11.66
CA CYS A 98 -2.14 6.33 11.61
C CYS A 98 -1.78 6.86 13.00
N ASP A 99 -2.77 7.36 13.75
CA ASP A 99 -2.57 7.90 15.11
C ASP A 99 -2.11 6.80 16.06
N GLU A 100 -2.75 5.63 16.04
CA GLU A 100 -2.38 4.48 16.86
C GLU A 100 -0.96 3.99 16.54
N TYR A 101 -0.59 3.90 15.26
CA TYR A 101 0.77 3.53 14.85
C TYR A 101 1.81 4.52 15.39
N ASN A 102 1.57 5.82 15.27
CA ASN A 102 2.49 6.84 15.77
C ASN A 102 2.67 6.73 17.30
N VAL A 103 1.58 6.55 18.05
CA VAL A 103 1.63 6.36 19.52
C VAL A 103 2.46 5.11 19.88
N ILE A 104 2.24 4.00 19.18
CA ILE A 104 2.96 2.73 19.43
C ILE A 104 4.46 2.88 19.14
N ILE A 105 4.83 3.49 18.03
CA ILE A 105 6.24 3.68 17.65
C ILE A 105 6.93 4.67 18.58
N ASP A 106 6.27 5.76 18.95
CA ASP A 106 6.82 6.77 19.86
C ASP A 106 7.00 6.24 21.29
N SER A 107 6.19 5.27 21.72
CA SER A 107 6.32 4.64 23.04
C SER A 107 7.60 3.81 23.19
N MET A 108 8.17 3.32 22.08
CA MET A 108 9.32 2.40 22.03
C MET A 108 9.09 1.06 22.79
N GLU A 109 7.84 0.71 23.09
CA GLU A 109 7.50 -0.52 23.81
C GLU A 109 7.31 -1.72 22.87
N VAL A 110 7.02 -1.45 21.61
CA VAL A 110 6.77 -2.48 20.59
C VAL A 110 7.84 -2.43 19.51
N ASP A 111 8.40 -3.60 19.18
CA ASP A 111 9.35 -3.72 18.07
C ASP A 111 8.70 -3.29 16.75
N PRO A 112 9.33 -2.40 15.96
CA PRO A 112 8.81 -1.97 14.67
C PRO A 112 8.49 -3.13 13.71
N LEU A 113 9.24 -4.25 13.77
CA LEU A 113 8.97 -5.44 12.96
C LEU A 113 7.68 -6.16 13.35
N ILE A 114 7.08 -5.81 14.49
CA ILE A 114 5.74 -6.25 14.91
C ILE A 114 4.70 -5.19 14.56
N ALA A 115 4.96 -3.92 14.86
CA ALA A 115 4.01 -2.83 14.63
C ALA A 115 3.73 -2.60 13.14
N ILE A 116 4.75 -2.69 12.28
CA ILE A 116 4.61 -2.46 10.84
C ILE A 116 3.65 -3.47 10.17
N PRO A 117 3.80 -4.79 10.33
CA PRO A 117 2.85 -5.75 9.76
C PRO A 117 1.42 -5.55 10.24
N ILE A 118 1.21 -5.19 11.51
CA ILE A 118 -0.13 -4.90 12.07
C ILE A 118 -0.75 -3.69 11.35
N PHE A 119 -0.02 -2.57 11.25
CA PHE A 119 -0.47 -1.39 10.52
C PHE A 119 -0.82 -1.69 9.05
N ILE A 120 0.02 -2.45 8.36
CA ILE A 120 -0.21 -2.83 6.95
C ILE A 120 -1.41 -3.75 6.81
N HIS A 121 -1.60 -4.70 7.75
CA HIS A 121 -2.79 -5.55 7.80
C HIS A 121 -4.06 -4.71 7.96
N ASP A 122 -4.10 -3.80 8.93
CA ASP A 122 -5.25 -2.93 9.19
C ASP A 122 -5.54 -2.01 8.01
N PHE A 123 -4.50 -1.46 7.37
CA PHE A 123 -4.64 -0.70 6.13
C PHE A 123 -5.31 -1.54 5.01
N LEU A 124 -4.92 -2.81 4.86
CA LEU A 124 -5.51 -3.72 3.87
C LEU A 124 -6.93 -4.14 4.25
N CYS A 125 -7.26 -4.27 5.54
CA CYS A 125 -8.62 -4.53 6.02
C CYS A 125 -9.56 -3.32 5.79
N ILE A 126 -9.07 -2.11 5.98
CA ILE A 126 -9.81 -0.88 5.64
C ILE A 126 -10.00 -0.78 4.12
N HIS A 127 -8.97 -1.12 3.35
CA HIS A 127 -8.93 -1.03 1.89
C HIS A 127 -9.38 0.33 1.38
N PRO A 128 -8.64 1.42 1.71
CA PRO A 128 -9.18 2.77 1.68
C PRO A 128 -9.44 3.33 0.28
N PHE A 129 -8.94 2.73 -0.78
CA PHE A 129 -9.04 3.25 -2.13
C PHE A 129 -9.89 2.35 -3.03
N ASN A 130 -10.48 2.93 -4.09
CA ASN A 130 -11.17 2.14 -5.12
C ASN A 130 -10.21 1.23 -5.89
N ASP A 131 -8.94 1.66 -6.06
CA ASP A 131 -7.84 0.91 -6.69
C ASP A 131 -6.50 1.36 -6.08
N GLY A 132 -5.44 0.54 -6.23
CA GLY A 132 -4.08 0.89 -5.79
C GLY A 132 -3.76 0.51 -4.34
N ASN A 133 -4.65 -0.12 -3.58
CA ASN A 133 -4.40 -0.49 -2.18
C ASN A 133 -3.17 -1.40 -2.01
N GLY A 134 -3.01 -2.39 -2.88
CA GLY A 134 -1.84 -3.27 -2.86
C GLY A 134 -0.53 -2.55 -3.19
N ARG A 135 -0.53 -1.57 -4.09
CA ARG A 135 0.64 -0.73 -4.38
C ARG A 135 0.96 0.18 -3.20
N MET A 136 -0.07 0.80 -2.63
CA MET A 136 0.07 1.65 -1.46
C MET A 136 0.58 0.89 -0.23
N SER A 137 0.08 -0.31 0.04
CA SER A 137 0.56 -1.13 1.16
C SER A 137 2.07 -1.43 1.06
N ARG A 138 2.58 -1.73 -0.14
CA ARG A 138 4.02 -1.97 -0.35
C ARG A 138 4.87 -0.70 -0.20
N LEU A 139 4.38 0.44 -0.72
CA LEU A 139 5.05 1.73 -0.52
C LEU A 139 5.09 2.12 0.96
N LEU A 140 3.99 1.95 1.68
CA LEU A 140 3.91 2.18 3.12
C LEU A 140 4.84 1.24 3.89
N THR A 141 4.89 -0.05 3.55
CA THR A 141 5.83 -1.00 4.16
C THR A 141 7.28 -0.51 3.99
N THR A 142 7.65 -0.07 2.78
CA THR A 142 9.01 0.45 2.53
C THR A 142 9.29 1.70 3.36
N LEU A 143 8.35 2.64 3.41
CA LEU A 143 8.46 3.87 4.19
C LEU A 143 8.64 3.57 5.69
N LEU A 144 7.79 2.72 6.25
CA LEU A 144 7.81 2.37 7.68
C LEU A 144 9.09 1.63 8.08
N LEU A 145 9.56 0.70 7.24
CA LEU A 145 10.84 0.02 7.45
C LEU A 145 12.01 1.02 7.46
N TYR A 146 12.05 1.97 6.52
CA TYR A 146 13.12 2.97 6.45
C TYR A 146 13.12 3.89 7.65
N ARG A 147 11.96 4.38 8.09
CA ARG A 147 11.82 5.19 9.31
C ARG A 147 12.29 4.46 10.56
N SER A 148 12.17 3.13 10.57
CA SER A 148 12.64 2.26 11.66
C SER A 148 14.10 1.81 11.52
N GLY A 149 14.83 2.34 10.53
CA GLY A 149 16.25 2.02 10.31
C GLY A 149 16.53 0.76 9.50
N PHE A 150 15.50 0.11 8.95
CA PHE A 150 15.64 -1.10 8.13
C PHE A 150 15.72 -0.74 6.64
N TYR A 151 16.89 -0.51 6.11
CA TYR A 151 17.14 -0.10 4.72
C TYR A 151 17.16 -1.26 3.71
N VAL A 152 16.58 -2.39 4.04
CA VAL A 152 16.57 -3.61 3.20
C VAL A 152 15.97 -3.34 1.81
N GLY A 153 14.95 -2.49 1.73
CA GLY A 153 14.29 -2.13 0.47
C GLY A 153 15.17 -1.39 -0.55
N LYS A 154 16.35 -0.89 -0.16
CA LYS A 154 17.35 -0.36 -1.12
C LYS A 154 18.01 -1.44 -1.95
N TYR A 155 18.06 -2.67 -1.43
CA TYR A 155 18.83 -3.78 -2.00
C TYR A 155 17.95 -4.95 -2.44
N ILE A 156 16.75 -5.06 -1.88
CA ILE A 156 15.81 -6.17 -2.12
C ILE A 156 14.45 -5.59 -2.47
N SER A 157 13.91 -5.97 -3.62
CA SER A 157 12.54 -5.58 -4.00
C SER A 157 11.52 -6.38 -3.20
N LEU A 158 10.76 -5.71 -2.33
CA LEU A 158 9.61 -6.28 -1.64
C LEU A 158 8.58 -6.83 -2.63
N ASP A 159 8.35 -6.12 -3.74
CA ASP A 159 7.47 -6.58 -4.81
C ASP A 159 7.91 -7.91 -5.41
N ALA A 160 9.22 -8.11 -5.61
CA ALA A 160 9.76 -9.37 -6.13
C ALA A 160 9.59 -10.52 -5.13
N ILE A 161 9.77 -10.26 -3.82
CA ILE A 161 9.57 -11.26 -2.77
C ILE A 161 8.10 -11.64 -2.66
N ILE A 162 7.19 -10.67 -2.63
CA ILE A 162 5.74 -10.90 -2.59
C ILE A 162 5.27 -11.63 -3.84
N ALA A 163 5.77 -11.26 -5.03
CA ALA A 163 5.43 -11.93 -6.28
C ALA A 163 5.88 -13.40 -6.29
N LYS A 164 7.05 -13.70 -5.71
CA LYS A 164 7.59 -15.06 -5.60
C LYS A 164 6.80 -15.93 -4.62
N ASN A 165 6.30 -15.32 -3.52
CA ASN A 165 5.57 -16.01 -2.44
C ASN A 165 4.08 -15.62 -2.42
N LYS A 166 3.51 -15.29 -3.58
CA LYS A 166 2.16 -14.74 -3.72
C LYS A 166 1.06 -15.57 -3.04
N PRO A 167 1.02 -16.92 -3.18
CA PRO A 167 0.00 -17.74 -2.52
C PRO A 167 0.06 -17.65 -0.98
N GLU A 168 1.25 -17.75 -0.41
CA GLU A 168 1.47 -17.69 1.05
C GLU A 168 1.12 -16.31 1.61
N TYR A 169 1.50 -15.25 0.91
CA TYR A 169 1.19 -13.87 1.29
C TYR A 169 -0.34 -13.64 1.38
N TYR A 170 -1.11 -14.05 0.36
CA TYR A 170 -2.56 -13.89 0.38
C TYR A 170 -3.25 -14.85 1.37
N THR A 171 -2.72 -16.06 1.58
CA THR A 171 -3.22 -16.98 2.60
C THR A 171 -3.06 -16.39 4.00
N SER A 172 -1.90 -15.80 4.30
CA SER A 172 -1.64 -15.15 5.59
C SER A 172 -2.58 -13.97 5.85
N LEU A 173 -2.83 -13.13 4.83
CA LEU A 173 -3.79 -12.04 4.93
C LEU A 173 -5.23 -12.54 5.20
N ASN A 174 -5.65 -13.61 4.52
CA ASN A 174 -7.00 -14.19 4.70
C ASN A 174 -7.20 -14.82 6.10
N ILE A 175 -6.17 -15.45 6.65
CA ILE A 175 -6.24 -16.04 8.00
C ILE A 175 -6.37 -14.93 9.04
N SER A 176 -5.58 -13.86 8.92
CA SER A 176 -5.59 -12.73 9.85
C SER A 176 -6.92 -11.95 9.83
N GLY A 177 -7.62 -11.90 8.69
CA GLY A 177 -8.90 -11.20 8.55
C GLY A 177 -10.13 -11.97 9.05
N LYS A 178 -9.96 -13.22 9.55
CA LYS A 178 -11.04 -14.06 10.08
C LYS A 178 -11.06 -14.16 11.61
N GLY A 179 -10.19 -13.42 12.28
CA GLY A 179 -10.07 -13.36 13.76
C GLY A 179 -10.97 -12.32 14.41
#